data_56c203f61e6bdee8d5dc84ab8f62c6a3
#
_entry.id   56c203f61e6bdee8d5dc84ab8f62c6a3
#
_cell.length_a   1.000
_cell.length_b   1.000
_cell.length_c   1.000
_cell.angle_alpha   90.00
_cell.angle_beta   90.00
_cell.angle_gamma   90.00
#
_symmetry.space_group_name_H-M   'P 1'
#
loop_
_entity.id
_entity.type
_entity.pdbx_description
1 polymer ?
#
loop_
_entity_poly.entity_id
_entity_poly.type
_entity_poly.pdbx_seq_one_letter_code
_entity_poly.pdbx_strand_id
1 'polypeptide(L)'
;ICGYGSLGRTLAINLAEAQIPFVVIDNQRQRLRLAQQSGHLFYHGDDLMDENELLAVGVDRARTLVAVLADDASNVFITLIARRLNPNLQILAYGELPTTESKLRFAGADHVVLPSSISAHRMVQLITRPTVLDFLEEKEERSHLIELLSQLDLQIEEFTLPLESSLVGLAIAEVEAKGRGQFIIVAVRHHNGELVTHPPLTLRLGAGDTVIALGRAAEIKGFFQQYGHRQPVRYRRPSL
;
A
#
# COMPACT_ATOMS: atom_id res chain seq x y z
N ILE A 1 -15.50 4.05 -15.37
CA ILE A 1 -14.81 4.86 -14.35
C ILE A 1 -15.65 6.10 -14.13
N CYS A 2 -16.24 6.26 -12.92
CA CYS A 2 -17.01 7.44 -12.54
C CYS A 2 -16.08 8.45 -11.87
N GLY A 3 -15.74 9.52 -12.58
CA GLY A 3 -14.81 10.58 -12.20
C GLY A 3 -13.47 10.49 -12.93
N TYR A 4 -13.07 11.60 -13.57
CA TYR A 4 -11.79 11.75 -14.29
C TYR A 4 -10.93 12.83 -13.64
N GLY A 5 -10.91 12.83 -12.29
CA GLY A 5 -9.97 13.59 -11.48
C GLY A 5 -8.55 13.00 -11.55
N SER A 6 -7.68 13.37 -10.62
CA SER A 6 -6.29 12.86 -10.58
C SER A 6 -6.24 11.32 -10.56
N LEU A 7 -6.95 10.71 -9.61
CA LEU A 7 -6.97 9.25 -9.46
C LEU A 7 -7.60 8.54 -10.66
N GLY A 8 -8.78 9.02 -11.13
CA GLY A 8 -9.46 8.44 -12.29
C GLY A 8 -8.64 8.50 -13.57
N ARG A 9 -7.85 9.57 -13.74
CA ARG A 9 -6.95 9.72 -14.90
C ARG A 9 -5.77 8.75 -14.82
N THR A 10 -5.13 8.61 -13.66
CA THR A 10 -4.05 7.63 -13.47
C THR A 10 -4.55 6.21 -13.70
N LEU A 11 -5.72 5.87 -13.14
CA LEU A 11 -6.34 4.58 -13.35
C LEU A 11 -6.63 4.31 -14.84
N ALA A 12 -7.16 5.30 -15.57
CA ALA A 12 -7.45 5.16 -16.98
C ALA A 12 -6.19 4.92 -17.83
N ILE A 13 -5.07 5.58 -17.51
CA ILE A 13 -3.78 5.35 -18.17
C ILE A 13 -3.33 3.91 -17.95
N ASN A 14 -3.32 3.43 -16.70
CA ASN A 14 -2.86 2.08 -16.37
C ASN A 14 -3.76 1.01 -17.00
N LEU A 15 -5.08 1.22 -17.04
CA LEU A 15 -6.00 0.30 -17.72
C LEU A 15 -5.79 0.27 -19.24
N ALA A 16 -5.50 1.42 -19.86
CA ALA A 16 -5.16 1.50 -21.27
C ALA A 16 -3.87 0.76 -21.59
N GLU A 17 -2.82 0.92 -20.77
CA GLU A 17 -1.56 0.16 -20.89
C GLU A 17 -1.76 -1.34 -20.72
N ALA A 18 -2.65 -1.73 -19.80
CA ALA A 18 -3.05 -3.14 -19.60
C ALA A 18 -4.02 -3.66 -20.68
N GLN A 19 -4.38 -2.84 -21.67
CA GLN A 19 -5.35 -3.16 -22.74
C GLN A 19 -6.73 -3.60 -22.21
N ILE A 20 -7.14 -3.09 -21.05
CA ILE A 20 -8.47 -3.34 -20.47
C ILE A 20 -9.43 -2.27 -21.01
N PRO A 21 -10.52 -2.64 -21.70
CA PRO A 21 -11.47 -1.69 -22.23
C PRO A 21 -12.28 -1.03 -21.11
N PHE A 22 -12.44 0.30 -21.20
CA PHE A 22 -13.19 1.09 -20.22
C PHE A 22 -13.86 2.30 -20.88
N VAL A 23 -14.82 2.87 -20.19
CA VAL A 23 -15.41 4.18 -20.47
C VAL A 23 -15.28 5.07 -19.24
N VAL A 24 -15.01 6.34 -19.46
CA VAL A 24 -14.97 7.37 -18.41
C VAL A 24 -16.26 8.15 -18.42
N ILE A 25 -16.85 8.42 -17.26
CA ILE A 25 -17.96 9.36 -17.08
C ILE A 25 -17.55 10.46 -16.09
N ASP A 26 -17.73 11.72 -16.49
CA ASP A 26 -17.48 12.89 -15.64
C ASP A 26 -18.43 14.03 -16.06
N ASN A 27 -18.79 14.91 -15.12
CA ASN A 27 -19.63 16.08 -15.38
C ASN A 27 -18.82 17.32 -15.77
N GLN A 28 -17.50 17.28 -15.69
CA GLN A 28 -16.64 18.42 -16.04
C GLN A 28 -16.08 18.28 -17.45
N ARG A 29 -16.57 19.08 -18.37
CA ARG A 29 -16.13 19.09 -19.78
C ARG A 29 -14.62 19.27 -19.95
N GLN A 30 -13.98 20.03 -19.04
CA GLN A 30 -12.54 20.23 -19.09
C GLN A 30 -11.77 18.93 -18.85
N ARG A 31 -12.23 18.10 -17.91
CA ARG A 31 -11.64 16.78 -17.62
C ARG A 31 -11.84 15.83 -18.79
N LEU A 32 -13.02 15.84 -19.39
CA LEU A 32 -13.33 15.00 -20.55
C LEU A 32 -12.53 15.38 -21.81
N ARG A 33 -12.15 16.64 -21.98
CA ARG A 33 -11.19 17.05 -23.04
C ARG A 33 -9.83 16.35 -22.85
N LEU A 34 -9.36 16.17 -21.61
CA LEU A 34 -8.14 15.43 -21.35
C LEU A 34 -8.30 13.94 -21.66
N ALA A 35 -9.45 13.34 -21.34
CA ALA A 35 -9.75 11.96 -21.73
C ALA A 35 -9.74 11.78 -23.24
N GLN A 36 -10.34 12.71 -23.96
CA GLN A 36 -10.36 12.74 -25.43
C GLN A 36 -8.94 12.85 -26.02
N GLN A 37 -8.11 13.74 -25.48
CA GLN A 37 -6.71 13.90 -25.92
C GLN A 37 -5.87 12.64 -25.69
N SER A 38 -6.20 11.87 -24.67
CA SER A 38 -5.57 10.58 -24.36
C SER A 38 -6.16 9.41 -25.17
N GLY A 39 -7.16 9.66 -26.03
CA GLY A 39 -7.80 8.62 -26.84
C GLY A 39 -8.75 7.70 -26.05
N HIS A 40 -9.13 8.09 -24.83
CA HIS A 40 -10.03 7.30 -24.00
C HIS A 40 -11.49 7.50 -24.41
N LEU A 41 -12.29 6.44 -24.36
CA LEU A 41 -13.73 6.55 -24.52
C LEU A 41 -14.33 7.26 -23.29
N PHE A 42 -15.14 8.28 -23.53
CA PHE A 42 -15.73 9.09 -22.47
C PHE A 42 -17.20 9.41 -22.74
N TYR A 43 -17.92 9.71 -21.67
CA TYR A 43 -19.29 10.17 -21.66
C TYR A 43 -19.43 11.38 -20.73
N HIS A 44 -20.14 12.43 -21.19
CA HIS A 44 -20.46 13.59 -20.38
C HIS A 44 -21.82 13.36 -19.73
N GLY A 45 -21.85 13.14 -18.41
CA GLY A 45 -23.06 13.10 -17.64
C GLY A 45 -23.28 14.43 -16.92
N ASP A 46 -24.46 15.03 -17.09
CA ASP A 46 -24.79 16.27 -16.39
C ASP A 46 -24.98 16.03 -14.89
N ASP A 47 -25.60 14.89 -14.53
CA ASP A 47 -25.71 14.41 -13.15
C ASP A 47 -25.28 12.94 -13.06
N LEU A 48 -24.10 12.70 -12.52
CA LEU A 48 -23.54 11.36 -12.36
C LEU A 48 -24.33 10.47 -11.37
N MET A 49 -25.27 11.04 -10.62
CA MET A 49 -26.17 10.33 -9.73
C MET A 49 -27.51 9.98 -10.40
N ASP A 50 -27.72 10.39 -11.66
CA ASP A 50 -28.90 9.97 -12.43
C ASP A 50 -28.69 8.55 -12.97
N GLU A 51 -29.68 7.70 -12.73
CA GLU A 51 -29.68 6.31 -13.20
C GLU A 51 -29.59 6.19 -14.73
N ASN A 52 -30.25 7.12 -15.45
CA ASN A 52 -30.24 7.12 -16.92
C ASN A 52 -28.84 7.41 -17.46
N GLU A 53 -28.07 8.26 -16.80
CA GLU A 53 -26.69 8.55 -17.14
C GLU A 53 -25.78 7.31 -16.96
N LEU A 54 -25.97 6.59 -15.88
CA LEU A 54 -25.25 5.32 -15.63
C LEU A 54 -25.68 4.22 -16.60
N LEU A 55 -26.95 4.13 -16.96
CA LEU A 55 -27.44 3.21 -17.98
C LEU A 55 -26.91 3.56 -19.37
N ALA A 56 -26.82 4.86 -19.70
CA ALA A 56 -26.28 5.32 -20.99
C ALA A 56 -24.82 4.86 -21.20
N VAL A 57 -24.02 4.76 -20.15
CA VAL A 57 -22.65 4.22 -20.22
C VAL A 57 -22.58 2.70 -20.05
N GLY A 58 -23.73 2.03 -19.90
CA GLY A 58 -23.82 0.57 -19.89
C GLY A 58 -23.49 -0.07 -18.54
N VAL A 59 -23.83 0.55 -17.41
CA VAL A 59 -23.59 -0.02 -16.08
C VAL A 59 -24.31 -1.35 -15.87
N ASP A 60 -25.48 -1.52 -16.52
CA ASP A 60 -26.31 -2.72 -16.50
C ASP A 60 -25.60 -3.98 -17.05
N ARG A 61 -24.63 -3.77 -17.96
CA ARG A 61 -23.83 -4.83 -18.60
C ARG A 61 -22.33 -4.74 -18.28
N ALA A 62 -21.92 -3.76 -17.47
CA ALA A 62 -20.53 -3.62 -17.06
C ALA A 62 -20.11 -4.78 -16.15
N ARG A 63 -18.84 -5.16 -16.26
CA ARG A 63 -18.22 -6.11 -15.32
C ARG A 63 -17.80 -5.43 -14.03
N THR A 64 -17.26 -4.22 -14.14
CA THR A 64 -16.69 -3.49 -13.02
C THR A 64 -17.05 -2.01 -13.11
N LEU A 65 -17.37 -1.39 -11.99
CA LEU A 65 -17.50 0.06 -11.84
C LEU A 65 -16.48 0.55 -10.82
N VAL A 66 -15.84 1.67 -11.15
CA VAL A 66 -14.94 2.35 -10.22
C VAL A 66 -15.48 3.75 -9.92
N ALA A 67 -15.87 4.01 -8.67
CA ALA A 67 -16.36 5.29 -8.19
C ALA A 67 -15.20 6.07 -7.55
N VAL A 68 -14.72 7.12 -8.25
CA VAL A 68 -13.54 7.92 -7.85
C VAL A 68 -13.82 9.42 -7.98
N LEU A 69 -15.00 9.84 -7.55
CA LEU A 69 -15.37 11.25 -7.45
C LEU A 69 -14.66 11.92 -6.28
N ALA A 70 -14.64 13.26 -6.29
CA ALA A 70 -13.92 14.05 -5.32
C ALA A 70 -14.52 14.02 -3.91
N ASP A 71 -15.81 13.68 -3.78
CA ASP A 71 -16.48 13.66 -2.50
C ASP A 71 -17.05 12.28 -2.16
N ASP A 72 -16.95 11.93 -0.88
CA ASP A 72 -17.36 10.64 -0.33
C ASP A 72 -18.86 10.37 -0.50
N ALA A 73 -19.71 11.39 -0.35
CA ALA A 73 -21.16 11.21 -0.45
C ALA A 73 -21.58 10.80 -1.86
N SER A 74 -21.00 11.44 -2.88
CA SER A 74 -21.23 11.08 -4.28
C SER A 74 -20.77 9.66 -4.59
N ASN A 75 -19.62 9.22 -4.05
CA ASN A 75 -19.13 7.86 -4.22
C ASN A 75 -20.07 6.83 -3.55
N VAL A 76 -20.59 7.13 -2.36
CA VAL A 76 -21.59 6.28 -1.69
C VAL A 76 -22.87 6.19 -2.52
N PHE A 77 -23.36 7.31 -3.05
CA PHE A 77 -24.61 7.37 -3.80
C PHE A 77 -24.51 6.62 -5.13
N ILE A 78 -23.44 6.85 -5.91
CA ILE A 78 -23.19 6.12 -7.16
C ILE A 78 -23.06 4.62 -6.90
N THR A 79 -22.37 4.23 -5.84
CA THR A 79 -22.24 2.81 -5.44
C THR A 79 -23.61 2.18 -5.21
N LEU A 80 -24.50 2.87 -4.47
CA LEU A 80 -25.86 2.40 -4.19
C LEU A 80 -26.66 2.22 -5.47
N ILE A 81 -26.67 3.23 -6.34
CA ILE A 81 -27.41 3.18 -7.61
C ILE A 81 -26.86 2.07 -8.51
N ALA A 82 -25.56 2.00 -8.68
CA ALA A 82 -24.91 1.03 -9.54
C ALA A 82 -25.19 -0.42 -9.08
N ARG A 83 -25.15 -0.68 -7.77
CA ARG A 83 -25.51 -1.99 -7.21
C ARG A 83 -26.96 -2.35 -7.47
N ARG A 84 -27.87 -1.39 -7.38
CA ARG A 84 -29.29 -1.61 -7.70
C ARG A 84 -29.51 -1.90 -9.19
N LEU A 85 -28.81 -1.18 -10.08
CA LEU A 85 -28.94 -1.35 -11.53
C LEU A 85 -28.31 -2.67 -12.01
N ASN A 86 -27.22 -3.09 -11.38
CA ASN A 86 -26.52 -4.34 -11.70
C ASN A 86 -26.07 -5.06 -10.42
N PRO A 87 -26.86 -6.03 -9.93
CA PRO A 87 -26.52 -6.78 -8.71
C PRO A 87 -25.22 -7.58 -8.78
N ASN A 88 -24.76 -7.93 -9.98
CA ASN A 88 -23.54 -8.72 -10.20
C ASN A 88 -22.31 -7.84 -10.50
N LEU A 89 -22.45 -6.51 -10.50
CA LEU A 89 -21.38 -5.58 -10.79
C LEU A 89 -20.30 -5.65 -9.70
N GLN A 90 -19.05 -5.76 -10.08
CA GLN A 90 -17.95 -5.55 -9.16
C GLN A 90 -17.76 -4.04 -8.95
N ILE A 91 -17.88 -3.57 -7.73
CA ILE A 91 -17.79 -2.13 -7.42
C ILE A 91 -16.57 -1.85 -6.56
N LEU A 92 -15.67 -1.04 -7.09
CA LEU A 92 -14.55 -0.45 -6.37
C LEU A 92 -14.89 1.00 -6.07
N ALA A 93 -14.80 1.42 -4.81
CA ALA A 93 -15.14 2.77 -4.40
C ALA A 93 -13.98 3.46 -3.67
N TYR A 94 -13.77 4.72 -3.99
CA TYR A 94 -12.84 5.60 -3.31
C TYR A 94 -13.53 6.28 -2.12
N GLY A 95 -12.83 6.32 -0.98
CA GLY A 95 -13.20 7.15 0.18
C GLY A 95 -11.99 7.95 0.65
N GLU A 96 -12.21 9.21 1.00
CA GLU A 96 -11.18 10.06 1.59
C GLU A 96 -11.03 9.78 3.09
N LEU A 97 -12.15 9.61 3.79
CA LEU A 97 -12.19 9.43 5.23
C LEU A 97 -12.36 7.96 5.62
N PRO A 98 -11.64 7.47 6.65
CA PRO A 98 -11.81 6.10 7.17
C PRO A 98 -13.26 5.81 7.61
N THR A 99 -13.99 6.82 8.08
CA THR A 99 -15.40 6.71 8.49
C THR A 99 -16.35 6.45 7.32
N THR A 100 -15.90 6.68 6.09
CA THR A 100 -16.70 6.44 4.87
C THR A 100 -16.63 4.99 4.42
N GLU A 101 -15.63 4.23 4.83
CA GLU A 101 -15.48 2.83 4.43
C GLU A 101 -16.73 2.00 4.71
N SER A 102 -17.24 2.06 5.94
CA SER A 102 -18.44 1.32 6.33
C SER A 102 -19.67 1.72 5.52
N LYS A 103 -19.79 2.99 5.16
CA LYS A 103 -20.91 3.50 4.34
C LYS A 103 -20.80 3.00 2.90
N LEU A 104 -19.62 3.01 2.31
CA LEU A 104 -19.38 2.47 0.95
C LEU A 104 -19.64 0.97 0.88
N ARG A 105 -19.18 0.20 1.88
CA ARG A 105 -19.49 -1.24 1.97
C ARG A 105 -20.99 -1.48 2.15
N PHE A 106 -21.67 -0.72 2.99
CA PHE A 106 -23.12 -0.81 3.17
C PHE A 106 -23.88 -0.45 1.88
N ALA A 107 -23.40 0.52 1.11
CA ALA A 107 -23.94 0.89 -0.21
C ALA A 107 -23.74 -0.20 -1.28
N GLY A 108 -22.90 -1.20 -1.00
CA GLY A 108 -22.67 -2.33 -1.89
C GLY A 108 -21.31 -2.34 -2.60
N ALA A 109 -20.32 -1.58 -2.14
CA ALA A 109 -18.96 -1.67 -2.66
C ALA A 109 -18.32 -3.02 -2.26
N ASP A 110 -17.76 -3.73 -3.22
CA ASP A 110 -16.99 -4.97 -2.98
C ASP A 110 -15.61 -4.62 -2.43
N HIS A 111 -15.01 -3.54 -2.94
CA HIS A 111 -13.71 -3.05 -2.51
C HIS A 111 -13.78 -1.56 -2.22
N VAL A 112 -13.19 -1.16 -1.09
CA VAL A 112 -13.04 0.26 -0.72
C VAL A 112 -11.55 0.58 -0.64
N VAL A 113 -11.16 1.66 -1.31
CA VAL A 113 -9.79 2.17 -1.32
C VAL A 113 -9.77 3.51 -0.59
N LEU A 114 -8.90 3.63 0.42
CA LEU A 114 -8.67 4.83 1.24
C LEU A 114 -7.22 5.31 1.04
N PRO A 115 -6.91 6.07 -0.01
CA PRO A 115 -5.55 6.45 -0.34
C PRO A 115 -4.84 7.23 0.74
N SER A 116 -5.56 8.11 1.47
CA SER A 116 -5.00 8.88 2.57
C SER A 116 -4.49 7.97 3.69
N SER A 117 -5.22 6.90 4.02
CA SER A 117 -4.79 5.90 5.00
C SER A 117 -3.59 5.09 4.51
N ILE A 118 -3.62 4.66 3.24
CA ILE A 118 -2.52 3.92 2.60
C ILE A 118 -1.26 4.78 2.59
N SER A 119 -1.37 6.04 2.14
CA SER A 119 -0.24 6.98 2.07
C SER A 119 0.32 7.31 3.45
N ALA A 120 -0.53 7.56 4.45
CA ALA A 120 -0.10 7.82 5.82
C ALA A 120 0.64 6.61 6.40
N HIS A 121 0.12 5.39 6.19
CA HIS A 121 0.81 4.18 6.62
C HIS A 121 2.18 4.03 5.94
N ARG A 122 2.27 4.30 4.63
CA ARG A 122 3.54 4.30 3.89
C ARG A 122 4.53 5.33 4.42
N MET A 123 4.06 6.55 4.73
CA MET A 123 4.91 7.59 5.33
C MET A 123 5.44 7.18 6.71
N VAL A 124 4.61 6.54 7.54
CA VAL A 124 5.05 6.00 8.83
C VAL A 124 6.12 4.93 8.64
N GLN A 125 5.97 4.04 7.66
CA GLN A 125 7.00 3.03 7.36
C GLN A 125 8.32 3.68 6.93
N LEU A 126 8.29 4.69 6.03
CA LEU A 126 9.48 5.44 5.61
C LEU A 126 10.20 6.11 6.78
N ILE A 127 9.44 6.64 7.75
CA ILE A 127 10.01 7.28 8.94
C ILE A 127 10.60 6.26 9.92
N THR A 128 9.94 5.11 10.08
CA THR A 128 10.27 4.13 11.13
C THR A 128 11.22 3.04 10.67
N ARG A 129 11.24 2.71 9.37
CA ARG A 129 11.99 1.58 8.79
C ARG A 129 12.53 1.92 7.39
N PRO A 130 13.37 2.95 7.25
CA PRO A 130 13.85 3.39 5.93
C PRO A 130 14.64 2.30 5.20
N THR A 131 15.46 1.54 5.92
CA THR A 131 16.32 0.48 5.34
C THR A 131 15.54 -0.70 4.76
N VAL A 132 14.42 -1.09 5.39
CA VAL A 132 13.55 -2.16 4.85
C VAL A 132 12.96 -1.75 3.51
N LEU A 133 12.59 -0.48 3.37
CA LEU A 133 12.00 0.02 2.14
C LEU A 133 13.01 0.09 0.99
N ASP A 134 14.23 0.56 1.25
CA ASP A 134 15.32 0.53 0.25
C ASP A 134 15.58 -0.89 -0.25
N PHE A 135 15.49 -1.89 0.66
CA PHE A 135 15.62 -3.30 0.32
C PHE A 135 14.48 -3.82 -0.57
N LEU A 136 13.28 -3.24 -0.44
CA LEU A 136 12.05 -3.71 -1.10
C LEU A 136 11.68 -2.92 -2.37
N GLU A 137 12.19 -1.69 -2.55
CA GLU A 137 11.83 -0.81 -3.67
C GLU A 137 12.34 -1.27 -5.04
N GLU A 138 13.27 -2.22 -5.11
CA GLU A 138 13.85 -2.64 -6.39
C GLU A 138 12.90 -3.37 -7.36
N LYS A 139 11.67 -3.80 -6.96
CA LYS A 139 10.67 -4.40 -7.88
C LYS A 139 9.24 -4.31 -7.33
N GLU A 140 8.27 -3.92 -8.20
CA GLU A 140 6.82 -3.89 -7.91
C GLU A 140 6.26 -5.24 -7.41
N GLU A 141 6.83 -6.36 -7.85
CA GLU A 141 6.43 -7.72 -7.44
C GLU A 141 6.62 -7.99 -5.94
N ARG A 142 7.48 -7.22 -5.25
CA ARG A 142 7.78 -7.41 -3.82
C ARG A 142 6.71 -6.84 -2.89
N SER A 143 5.93 -5.85 -3.34
CA SER A 143 4.81 -5.31 -2.54
C SER A 143 3.73 -6.37 -2.30
N HIS A 144 3.47 -7.20 -3.30
CA HIS A 144 2.54 -8.33 -3.19
C HIS A 144 3.05 -9.43 -2.25
N LEU A 145 4.37 -9.65 -2.23
CA LEU A 145 5.00 -10.60 -1.31
C LEU A 145 4.82 -10.17 0.16
N ILE A 146 4.96 -8.89 0.46
CA ILE A 146 4.75 -8.36 1.84
C ILE A 146 3.31 -8.61 2.30
N GLU A 147 2.34 -8.40 1.41
CA GLU A 147 0.93 -8.65 1.72
C GLU A 147 0.67 -10.13 2.00
N LEU A 148 1.23 -11.03 1.19
CA LEU A 148 1.17 -12.48 1.42
C LEU A 148 1.85 -12.89 2.72
N LEU A 149 3.03 -12.34 3.03
CA LEU A 149 3.73 -12.60 4.28
C LEU A 149 2.90 -12.14 5.50
N SER A 150 2.22 -11.01 5.39
CA SER A 150 1.33 -10.50 6.45
C SER A 150 0.16 -11.43 6.72
N GLN A 151 -0.40 -12.08 5.69
CA GLN A 151 -1.47 -13.07 5.83
C GLN A 151 -0.98 -14.33 6.57
N LEU A 152 0.32 -14.62 6.53
CA LEU A 152 0.96 -15.72 7.25
C LEU A 152 1.49 -15.33 8.64
N ASP A 153 1.13 -14.12 9.14
CA ASP A 153 1.65 -13.54 10.39
C ASP A 153 3.19 -13.36 10.38
N LEU A 154 3.79 -13.24 9.18
CA LEU A 154 5.20 -12.96 8.99
C LEU A 154 5.41 -11.48 8.65
N GLN A 155 6.42 -10.87 9.25
CA GLN A 155 6.80 -9.48 9.03
C GLN A 155 8.31 -9.35 8.83
N ILE A 156 8.69 -8.30 8.11
CA ILE A 156 10.09 -7.89 7.99
C ILE A 156 10.32 -6.77 8.99
N GLU A 157 11.30 -6.95 9.87
CA GLU A 157 11.68 -5.98 10.90
C GLU A 157 13.15 -5.62 10.75
N GLU A 158 13.50 -4.36 11.07
CA GLU A 158 14.88 -3.90 11.06
C GLU A 158 15.36 -3.52 12.46
N PHE A 159 16.62 -3.81 12.73
CA PHE A 159 17.26 -3.51 14.01
C PHE A 159 18.69 -3.06 13.80
N THR A 160 19.01 -1.86 14.27
CA THR A 160 20.39 -1.38 14.28
C THR A 160 21.07 -1.85 15.57
N LEU A 161 22.23 -2.47 15.42
CA LEU A 161 23.01 -3.03 16.54
C LEU A 161 23.84 -1.91 17.21
N PRO A 162 23.57 -1.58 18.48
CA PRO A 162 24.42 -0.66 19.21
C PRO A 162 25.80 -1.27 19.50
N LEU A 163 26.79 -0.43 19.80
CA LEU A 163 28.16 -0.86 20.11
C LEU A 163 28.24 -1.91 21.22
N GLU A 164 27.36 -1.81 22.20
CA GLU A 164 27.32 -2.67 23.40
C GLU A 164 26.43 -3.92 23.20
N SER A 165 25.90 -4.15 21.99
CA SER A 165 25.06 -5.31 21.73
C SER A 165 25.88 -6.60 21.84
N SER A 166 25.35 -7.59 22.56
CA SER A 166 25.93 -8.93 22.66
C SER A 166 25.90 -9.71 21.35
N LEU A 167 25.27 -9.18 20.31
CA LEU A 167 25.23 -9.75 18.95
C LEU A 167 26.40 -9.26 18.08
N VAL A 168 27.10 -8.21 18.47
CA VAL A 168 28.27 -7.71 17.74
C VAL A 168 29.39 -8.74 17.77
N GLY A 169 29.97 -9.03 16.61
CA GLY A 169 31.01 -10.03 16.41
C GLY A 169 30.49 -11.46 16.18
N LEU A 170 29.20 -11.72 16.43
CA LEU A 170 28.61 -13.03 16.13
C LEU A 170 28.36 -13.20 14.64
N ALA A 171 28.49 -14.42 14.14
CA ALA A 171 28.07 -14.79 12.79
C ALA A 171 26.53 -14.86 12.71
N ILE A 172 25.97 -14.65 11.52
CA ILE A 172 24.52 -14.76 11.31
C ILE A 172 23.97 -16.09 11.79
N ALA A 173 24.66 -17.20 11.47
CA ALA A 173 24.28 -18.52 11.95
C ALA A 173 24.17 -18.61 13.49
N GLU A 174 25.07 -17.93 14.21
CA GLU A 174 25.06 -17.91 15.68
C GLU A 174 23.88 -17.09 16.22
N VAL A 175 23.53 -15.99 15.52
CA VAL A 175 22.38 -15.13 15.88
C VAL A 175 21.05 -15.85 15.63
N GLU A 176 20.89 -16.49 14.48
CA GLU A 176 19.69 -17.27 14.13
C GLU A 176 19.52 -18.50 15.06
N ALA A 177 20.62 -19.17 15.40
CA ALA A 177 20.59 -20.27 16.35
C ALA A 177 20.14 -19.82 17.77
N LYS A 178 20.59 -18.63 18.23
CA LYS A 178 20.08 -18.01 19.46
C LYS A 178 18.59 -17.67 19.37
N GLY A 179 18.11 -17.27 18.18
CA GLY A 179 16.69 -17.01 17.88
C GLY A 179 15.85 -18.30 17.76
N ARG A 180 16.45 -19.49 17.86
CA ARG A 180 15.78 -20.81 17.85
C ARG A 180 14.84 -21.01 16.65
N GLY A 181 15.20 -20.46 15.48
CA GLY A 181 14.39 -20.57 14.27
C GLY A 181 13.13 -19.67 14.23
N GLN A 182 13.02 -18.71 15.12
CA GLN A 182 11.89 -17.78 15.18
C GLN A 182 11.95 -16.72 14.07
N PHE A 183 13.10 -16.50 13.47
CA PHE A 183 13.34 -15.58 12.37
C PHE A 183 14.55 -15.99 11.54
N ILE A 184 14.66 -15.44 10.35
CA ILE A 184 15.84 -15.51 9.48
C ILE A 184 16.34 -14.11 9.17
N ILE A 185 17.65 -13.95 9.00
CA ILE A 185 18.26 -12.69 8.59
C ILE A 185 18.34 -12.67 7.06
N VAL A 186 17.58 -11.77 6.43
CA VAL A 186 17.46 -11.69 4.97
C VAL A 186 18.40 -10.67 4.34
N ALA A 187 18.82 -9.66 5.09
CA ALA A 187 19.81 -8.68 4.66
C ALA A 187 20.49 -8.01 5.86
N VAL A 188 21.67 -7.44 5.60
CA VAL A 188 22.44 -6.64 6.56
C VAL A 188 22.90 -5.37 5.85
N ARG A 189 22.60 -4.20 6.42
CA ARG A 189 23.20 -2.94 6.01
C ARG A 189 24.34 -2.62 6.96
N HIS A 190 25.55 -2.54 6.45
CA HIS A 190 26.71 -2.13 7.22
C HIS A 190 26.65 -0.64 7.59
N HIS A 191 27.36 -0.26 8.65
CA HIS A 191 27.42 1.13 9.12
C HIS A 191 27.98 2.12 8.05
N ASN A 192 28.71 1.62 7.04
CA ASN A 192 29.21 2.39 5.89
C ASN A 192 28.14 2.61 4.80
N GLY A 193 26.91 2.07 4.99
CA GLY A 193 25.80 2.17 4.05
C GLY A 193 25.70 1.03 3.03
N GLU A 194 26.70 0.12 2.96
CA GLU A 194 26.67 -1.04 2.05
C GLU A 194 25.57 -2.02 2.49
N LEU A 195 24.71 -2.40 1.53
CA LEU A 195 23.63 -3.37 1.75
C LEU A 195 24.02 -4.73 1.19
N VAL A 196 24.11 -5.72 2.06
CA VAL A 196 24.35 -7.13 1.71
C VAL A 196 23.03 -7.88 1.72
N THR A 197 22.50 -8.21 0.53
CA THR A 197 21.31 -9.06 0.38
C THR A 197 21.74 -10.53 0.34
N HIS A 198 20.97 -11.41 0.98
CA HIS A 198 21.31 -12.83 1.12
C HIS A 198 22.71 -13.02 1.76
N PRO A 199 22.95 -12.46 2.95
CA PRO A 199 24.26 -12.51 3.55
C PRO A 199 24.63 -13.99 3.87
N PRO A 200 25.90 -14.39 3.66
CA PRO A 200 26.33 -15.72 4.02
C PRO A 200 26.23 -15.93 5.55
N LEU A 201 25.87 -17.11 5.97
CA LEU A 201 25.69 -17.44 7.39
C LEU A 201 26.94 -17.19 8.25
N THR A 202 28.12 -17.11 7.60
CA THR A 202 29.41 -16.81 8.24
C THR A 202 29.67 -15.31 8.38
N LEU A 203 28.85 -14.43 7.80
CA LEU A 203 29.00 -12.98 7.94
C LEU A 203 28.89 -12.59 9.40
N ARG A 204 29.89 -11.85 9.92
CA ARG A 204 29.88 -11.33 11.29
C ARG A 204 29.28 -9.95 11.35
N LEU A 205 28.37 -9.77 12.29
CA LEU A 205 27.68 -8.50 12.51
C LEU A 205 28.59 -7.50 13.21
N GLY A 206 28.63 -6.29 12.67
CA GLY A 206 29.38 -5.16 13.24
C GLY A 206 28.52 -4.25 14.11
N ALA A 207 29.17 -3.45 14.93
CA ALA A 207 28.50 -2.35 15.63
C ALA A 207 28.01 -1.29 14.62
N GLY A 208 26.78 -0.82 14.78
CA GLY A 208 26.15 0.11 13.85
C GLY A 208 25.55 -0.54 12.61
N ASP A 209 25.73 -1.86 12.42
CA ASP A 209 25.04 -2.57 11.35
C ASP A 209 23.53 -2.63 11.62
N THR A 210 22.73 -2.53 10.55
CA THR A 210 21.28 -2.73 10.61
C THR A 210 20.94 -4.08 10.02
N VAL A 211 20.37 -4.94 10.85
CA VAL A 211 19.92 -6.30 10.50
C VAL A 211 18.46 -6.24 10.05
N ILE A 212 18.15 -6.85 8.90
CA ILE A 212 16.79 -7.02 8.39
C ILE A 212 16.42 -8.49 8.59
N ALA A 213 15.41 -8.75 9.42
CA ALA A 213 14.96 -10.08 9.80
C ALA A 213 13.51 -10.32 9.37
N LEU A 214 13.22 -11.53 8.90
CA LEU A 214 11.89 -12.04 8.54
C LEU A 214 11.43 -13.07 9.56
N GLY A 215 10.26 -12.91 10.14
CA GLY A 215 9.63 -13.80 11.11
C GLY A 215 8.39 -13.19 11.73
N ARG A 216 7.90 -13.77 12.84
CA ARG A 216 6.79 -13.17 13.59
C ARG A 216 7.25 -11.92 14.33
N ALA A 217 6.53 -10.81 14.17
CA ALA A 217 6.92 -9.51 14.70
C ALA A 217 7.17 -9.53 16.22
N ALA A 218 6.33 -10.22 16.99
CA ALA A 218 6.47 -10.32 18.45
C ALA A 218 7.76 -11.05 18.85
N GLU A 219 8.11 -12.12 18.12
CA GLU A 219 9.28 -12.96 18.41
C GLU A 219 10.57 -12.21 18.06
N ILE A 220 10.61 -11.56 16.89
CA ILE A 220 11.74 -10.74 16.47
C ILE A 220 11.96 -9.59 17.44
N LYS A 221 10.90 -8.83 17.78
CA LYS A 221 10.99 -7.72 18.73
C LYS A 221 11.47 -8.16 20.10
N GLY A 222 10.95 -9.28 20.61
CA GLY A 222 11.37 -9.87 21.88
C GLY A 222 12.85 -10.23 21.89
N PHE A 223 13.35 -10.86 20.82
CA PHE A 223 14.76 -11.23 20.68
C PHE A 223 15.67 -10.00 20.66
N PHE A 224 15.39 -9.04 19.80
CA PHE A 224 16.24 -7.84 19.68
C PHE A 224 16.10 -6.86 20.85
N GLN A 225 15.01 -6.90 21.61
CA GLN A 225 14.94 -6.19 22.90
C GLN A 225 15.83 -6.81 23.95
N GLN A 226 15.97 -8.12 23.94
CA GLN A 226 16.82 -8.85 24.90
C GLN A 226 18.32 -8.70 24.58
N TYR A 227 18.69 -8.71 23.29
CA TYR A 227 20.09 -8.77 22.84
C TYR A 227 20.56 -7.51 22.10
N GLY A 228 19.65 -6.68 21.59
CA GLY A 228 19.91 -5.43 20.89
C GLY A 228 19.04 -4.31 21.46
N HIS A 229 19.63 -3.21 21.91
CA HIS A 229 18.84 -2.10 22.40
C HIS A 229 18.24 -1.33 21.22
N ARG A 230 16.90 -1.20 21.18
CA ARG A 230 16.20 -0.27 20.30
C ARG A 230 16.55 1.14 20.75
N GLN A 231 17.20 1.95 19.91
CA GLN A 231 17.28 3.38 20.21
C GLN A 231 15.86 3.97 20.16
N PRO A 232 15.35 4.57 21.25
CA PRO A 232 14.09 5.29 21.20
C PRO A 232 14.28 6.46 20.23
N VAL A 233 13.39 6.61 19.25
CA VAL A 233 13.33 7.79 18.37
C VAL A 233 13.18 9.01 19.27
N ARG A 234 14.28 9.75 19.49
CA ARG A 234 14.25 11.02 20.22
C ARG A 234 13.65 12.08 19.30
N TYR A 235 12.36 12.32 19.42
CA TYR A 235 11.76 13.55 18.92
C TYR A 235 12.44 14.72 19.62
N ARG A 236 13.31 15.44 18.91
CA ARG A 236 13.74 16.76 19.36
C ARG A 236 12.50 17.66 19.32
N ARG A 237 11.94 17.98 20.49
CA ARG A 237 10.97 19.09 20.58
C ARG A 237 11.69 20.35 20.08
N PRO A 238 11.12 21.10 19.12
CA PRO A 238 11.63 22.42 18.83
C PRO A 238 11.52 23.25 20.13
N SER A 239 12.61 23.84 20.57
CA SER A 239 12.58 24.88 21.60
C SER A 239 11.75 26.04 21.08
N LEU A 240 10.68 26.39 21.80
CA LEU A 240 9.90 27.62 21.63
C LEU A 240 10.78 28.83 21.82
#